data_e55cba12ea0e26e96793b377a975c0c2
#
_entry.id   e55cba12ea0e26e96793b377a975c0c2
#
_cell.length_a   1.000
_cell.length_b   1.000
_cell.length_c   1.000
_cell.angle_alpha   90.00
_cell.angle_beta   90.00
_cell.angle_gamma   90.00
#
_symmetry.space_group_name_H-M   'P 1'
#
loop_
_entity.id
_entity.type
_entity.pdbx_description
1 polymer ?
#
loop_
_entity_poly.entity_id
_entity_poly.type
_entity_poly.pdbx_seq_one_letter_code
_entity_poly.pdbx_strand_id
1 'polypeptide(L)'
;MANFVKPYNNDPCVGHLSTPVTTSLSTRTFLSNLPAYRKGISPLLRGLEIGMAHGYFLVGPFDKLGPLRNSDVSLLAGFLSSVGLILIFTTGLIIYGIVSFDSKDKSEELQSSKGWSQFTGGFLVGAFGGASFAYLLLL
;
A
#
# COMPACT_ATOMS: atom_id res chain seq x y z
N MET A 1 -19.37 26.41 23.60
CA MET A 1 -18.03 25.87 23.31
C MET A 1 -18.00 25.38 21.87
N ALA A 2 -16.96 25.73 21.11
CA ALA A 2 -16.79 25.15 19.78
C ALA A 2 -16.50 23.65 19.89
N ASN A 3 -17.33 22.84 19.26
CA ASN A 3 -17.17 21.39 19.29
C ASN A 3 -16.23 20.99 18.12
N PHE A 4 -14.94 20.92 18.40
CA PHE A 4 -13.90 20.62 17.39
C PHE A 4 -13.85 19.14 16.98
N VAL A 5 -14.41 18.25 17.77
CA VAL A 5 -14.48 16.82 17.52
C VAL A 5 -15.94 16.42 17.36
N LYS A 6 -16.28 15.87 16.21
CA LYS A 6 -17.66 15.47 15.90
C LYS A 6 -17.69 14.01 15.46
N PRO A 7 -18.79 13.28 15.73
CA PRO A 7 -19.01 11.98 15.11
C PRO A 7 -18.98 12.09 13.58
N TYR A 8 -18.42 11.08 12.92
CA TYR A 8 -18.43 11.03 11.45
C TYR A 8 -19.88 10.99 10.93
N ASN A 9 -20.23 11.86 9.99
CA ASN A 9 -21.60 12.02 9.49
C ASN A 9 -22.65 12.28 10.59
N ASN A 10 -22.26 12.82 11.75
CA ASN A 10 -23.12 13.00 12.93
C ASN A 10 -23.68 11.70 13.52
N ASP A 11 -23.10 10.56 13.21
CA ASP A 11 -23.51 9.26 13.76
C ASP A 11 -22.59 8.89 14.94
N PRO A 12 -23.09 8.91 16.19
CA PRO A 12 -22.30 8.59 17.37
C PRO A 12 -21.93 7.10 17.48
N CYS A 13 -22.56 6.24 16.68
CA CYS A 13 -22.30 4.79 16.67
C CYS A 13 -21.11 4.41 15.75
N VAL A 14 -20.67 5.32 14.88
CA VAL A 14 -19.49 5.11 14.03
C VAL A 14 -18.25 5.50 14.80
N GLY A 15 -17.25 4.60 14.87
CA GLY A 15 -16.02 4.81 15.62
C GLY A 15 -15.07 5.86 15.03
N HIS A 16 -15.36 6.43 13.86
CA HIS A 16 -14.58 7.50 13.25
C HIS A 16 -14.98 8.87 13.78
N LEU A 17 -13.99 9.72 13.99
CA LEU A 17 -14.21 11.09 14.45
C LEU A 17 -13.76 12.09 13.38
N SER A 18 -14.58 13.10 13.14
CA SER A 18 -14.20 14.28 12.34
C SER A 18 -13.48 15.27 13.24
N THR A 19 -12.18 15.42 13.06
CA THR A 19 -11.33 16.34 13.81
C THR A 19 -10.82 17.46 12.89
N PRO A 20 -10.33 18.60 13.43
CA PRO A 20 -9.67 19.62 12.60
C PRO A 20 -8.49 19.07 11.79
N VAL A 21 -7.78 18.06 12.28
CA VAL A 21 -6.68 17.41 11.56
C VAL A 21 -7.21 16.61 10.37
N THR A 22 -8.21 15.74 10.59
CA THR A 22 -8.75 14.87 9.53
C THR A 22 -9.59 15.62 8.50
N THR A 23 -10.21 16.73 8.86
CA THR A 23 -11.11 17.52 7.99
C THR A 23 -10.47 18.75 7.39
N SER A 24 -9.22 19.09 7.73
CA SER A 24 -8.53 20.22 7.15
C SER A 24 -8.37 20.10 5.64
N LEU A 25 -8.34 21.23 4.94
CA LEU A 25 -8.12 21.26 3.49
C LEU A 25 -6.79 20.58 3.11
N SER A 26 -5.74 20.85 3.86
CA SER A 26 -4.41 20.25 3.64
C SER A 26 -4.46 18.73 3.72
N THR A 27 -5.08 18.17 4.77
CA THR A 27 -5.21 16.71 4.93
C THR A 27 -6.03 16.11 3.80
N ARG A 28 -7.17 16.71 3.45
CA ARG A 28 -8.02 16.22 2.35
C ARG A 28 -7.30 16.26 1.01
N THR A 29 -6.60 17.35 0.71
CA THR A 29 -5.83 17.48 -0.53
C THR A 29 -4.71 16.44 -0.58
N PHE A 30 -3.97 16.26 0.50
CA PHE A 30 -2.93 15.24 0.58
C PHE A 30 -3.50 13.84 0.36
N LEU A 31 -4.51 13.44 1.14
CA LEU A 31 -5.09 12.10 1.05
C LEU A 31 -5.71 11.83 -0.33
N SER A 32 -6.41 12.81 -0.91
CA SER A 32 -7.05 12.64 -2.23
C SER A 32 -6.05 12.44 -3.38
N ASN A 33 -4.79 12.80 -3.20
CA ASN A 33 -3.72 12.61 -4.18
C ASN A 33 -2.93 11.31 -3.95
N LEU A 34 -3.08 10.65 -2.81
CA LEU A 34 -2.44 9.35 -2.59
C LEU A 34 -3.01 8.29 -3.55
N PRO A 35 -2.19 7.34 -4.02
CA PRO A 35 -2.65 6.29 -4.95
C PRO A 35 -3.86 5.51 -4.43
N ALA A 36 -3.98 5.32 -3.10
CA ALA A 36 -5.11 4.62 -2.50
C ALA A 36 -6.46 5.33 -2.70
N TYR A 37 -6.47 6.67 -2.77
CA TYR A 37 -7.68 7.49 -2.79
C TYR A 37 -7.85 8.32 -4.07
N ARG A 38 -6.81 8.47 -4.88
CA ARG A 38 -6.82 9.27 -6.09
C ARG A 38 -7.86 8.71 -7.08
N LYS A 39 -8.72 9.59 -7.56
CA LYS A 39 -9.76 9.25 -8.55
C LYS A 39 -9.15 9.13 -9.95
N GLY A 40 -9.78 8.31 -10.81
CA GLY A 40 -9.43 8.21 -12.22
C GLY A 40 -8.20 7.35 -12.55
N ILE A 41 -7.60 6.67 -11.59
CA ILE A 41 -6.55 5.67 -11.85
C ILE A 41 -7.13 4.25 -11.79
N SER A 42 -6.64 3.40 -12.70
CA SER A 42 -7.05 1.99 -12.73
C SER A 42 -6.55 1.23 -11.50
N PRO A 43 -7.22 0.13 -11.11
CA PRO A 43 -6.73 -0.73 -10.03
C PRO A 43 -5.29 -1.20 -10.23
N LEU A 44 -4.91 -1.52 -11.46
CA LEU A 44 -3.54 -1.92 -11.80
C LEU A 44 -2.52 -0.83 -11.47
N LEU A 45 -2.75 0.42 -11.94
CA LEU A 45 -1.83 1.53 -11.67
C LEU A 45 -1.79 1.90 -10.19
N ARG A 46 -2.92 1.81 -9.50
CA ARG A 46 -3.00 2.01 -8.06
C ARG A 46 -2.12 1.01 -7.30
N GLY A 47 -2.22 -0.27 -7.66
CA GLY A 47 -1.37 -1.32 -7.11
C GLY A 47 0.11 -1.07 -7.43
N LEU A 48 0.43 -0.72 -8.67
CA LEU A 48 1.80 -0.44 -9.10
C LEU A 48 2.45 0.69 -8.27
N GLU A 49 1.79 1.84 -8.14
CA GLU A 49 2.33 2.97 -7.38
C GLU A 49 2.50 2.63 -5.89
N ILE A 50 1.51 1.98 -5.27
CA ILE A 50 1.59 1.54 -3.87
C ILE A 50 2.70 0.51 -3.71
N GLY A 51 2.78 -0.46 -4.62
CA GLY A 51 3.84 -1.47 -4.62
C GLY A 51 5.22 -0.85 -4.72
N MET A 52 5.46 0.06 -5.68
CA MET A 52 6.75 0.73 -5.85
C MET A 52 7.22 1.41 -4.56
N ALA A 53 6.34 2.15 -3.90
CA ALA A 53 6.68 2.82 -2.64
C ALA A 53 7.04 1.80 -1.55
N HIS A 54 6.24 0.75 -1.37
CA HIS A 54 6.51 -0.27 -0.37
C HIS A 54 7.83 -1.02 -0.63
N GLY A 55 8.05 -1.46 -1.87
CA GLY A 55 9.29 -2.16 -2.23
C GLY A 55 10.52 -1.30 -2.02
N TYR A 56 10.48 -0.04 -2.46
CA TYR A 56 11.58 0.91 -2.28
C TYR A 56 11.95 1.10 -0.80
N PHE A 57 10.97 1.33 0.06
CA PHE A 57 11.22 1.61 1.47
C PHE A 57 11.59 0.38 2.30
N LEU A 58 11.25 -0.83 1.87
CA LEU A 58 11.55 -2.04 2.63
C LEU A 58 13.04 -2.39 2.66
N VAL A 59 13.79 -2.11 1.59
CA VAL A 59 15.20 -2.51 1.47
C VAL A 59 16.06 -1.90 2.58
N GLY A 60 15.88 -0.60 2.86
CA GLY A 60 16.66 0.11 3.87
C GLY A 60 16.61 -0.51 5.27
N PRO A 61 15.42 -0.68 5.88
CA PRO A 61 15.28 -1.32 7.17
C PRO A 61 15.83 -2.74 7.22
N PHE A 62 15.64 -3.55 6.20
CA PHE A 62 16.19 -4.90 6.18
C PHE A 62 17.70 -4.93 6.04
N ASP A 63 18.30 -4.01 5.26
CA ASP A 63 19.75 -3.86 5.17
C ASP A 63 20.35 -3.40 6.52
N LYS A 64 19.77 -2.34 7.14
CA LYS A 64 20.36 -1.70 8.33
C LYS A 64 20.04 -2.39 9.65
N LEU A 65 18.92 -3.10 9.75
CA LEU A 65 18.44 -3.72 10.98
C LEU A 65 18.41 -5.25 10.92
N GLY A 66 18.66 -5.83 9.74
CA GLY A 66 18.65 -7.27 9.52
C GLY A 66 19.76 -8.03 10.26
N PRO A 67 19.65 -9.34 10.37
CA PRO A 67 20.66 -10.17 11.07
C PRO A 67 22.03 -10.13 10.40
N LEU A 68 22.09 -9.87 9.09
CA LEU A 68 23.32 -9.78 8.31
C LEU A 68 23.84 -8.34 8.09
N ARG A 69 23.31 -7.36 8.83
CA ARG A 69 23.64 -5.93 8.69
C ARG A 69 25.13 -5.57 8.77
N ASN A 70 25.93 -6.41 9.43
CA ASN A 70 27.37 -6.18 9.62
C ASN A 70 28.23 -7.03 8.65
N SER A 71 27.64 -7.61 7.61
CA SER A 71 28.35 -8.41 6.62
C SER A 71 28.44 -7.70 5.28
N ASP A 72 29.37 -8.13 4.43
CA ASP A 72 29.54 -7.61 3.06
C ASP A 72 28.35 -7.88 2.15
N VAL A 73 27.47 -8.80 2.57
CA VAL A 73 26.24 -9.16 1.84
C VAL A 73 24.98 -8.54 2.45
N SER A 74 25.12 -7.56 3.36
CA SER A 74 23.96 -6.94 4.06
C SER A 74 22.91 -6.42 3.10
N LEU A 75 23.32 -5.68 2.08
CA LEU A 75 22.44 -5.10 1.09
C LEU A 75 21.68 -6.16 0.26
N LEU A 76 22.39 -7.21 -0.17
CA LEU A 76 21.77 -8.33 -0.88
C LEU A 76 20.77 -9.07 0.02
N ALA A 77 21.14 -9.32 1.28
CA ALA A 77 20.26 -9.94 2.26
C ALA A 77 19.02 -9.07 2.54
N GLY A 78 19.19 -7.75 2.64
CA GLY A 78 18.12 -6.78 2.77
C GLY A 78 17.15 -6.79 1.60
N PHE A 79 17.68 -6.82 0.39
CA PHE A 79 16.88 -6.92 -0.85
C PHE A 79 16.09 -8.24 -0.89
N LEU A 80 16.73 -9.39 -0.67
CA LEU A 80 16.06 -10.69 -0.68
C LEU A 80 15.00 -10.81 0.42
N SER A 81 15.24 -10.25 1.60
CA SER A 81 14.26 -10.18 2.69
C SER A 81 13.04 -9.33 2.29
N SER A 82 13.28 -8.20 1.63
CA SER A 82 12.21 -7.36 1.08
C SER A 82 11.37 -8.11 0.05
N VAL A 83 12.00 -8.82 -0.88
CA VAL A 83 11.32 -9.66 -1.86
C VAL A 83 10.49 -10.75 -1.17
N GLY A 84 11.04 -11.41 -0.17
CA GLY A 84 10.30 -12.41 0.63
C GLY A 84 9.02 -11.83 1.26
N LEU A 85 9.14 -10.64 1.87
CA LEU A 85 7.99 -9.96 2.47
C LEU A 85 6.96 -9.50 1.42
N ILE A 86 7.41 -9.02 0.26
CA ILE A 86 6.55 -8.65 -0.87
C ILE A 86 5.72 -9.86 -1.33
N LEU A 87 6.32 -11.04 -1.41
CA LEU A 87 5.61 -12.27 -1.77
C LEU A 87 4.54 -12.64 -0.72
N ILE A 88 4.87 -12.50 0.56
CA ILE A 88 3.91 -12.74 1.66
C ILE A 88 2.74 -11.76 1.56
N PHE A 89 2.99 -10.45 1.37
CA PHE A 89 1.95 -9.45 1.19
C PHE A 89 1.08 -9.75 -0.03
N THR A 90 1.71 -10.09 -1.16
CA THR A 90 0.97 -10.43 -2.38
C THR A 90 0.07 -11.64 -2.17
N THR A 91 0.56 -12.68 -1.49
CA THR A 91 -0.25 -13.85 -1.13
C THR A 91 -1.42 -13.46 -0.23
N GLY A 92 -1.19 -12.61 0.78
CA GLY A 92 -2.25 -12.07 1.63
C GLY A 92 -3.30 -11.28 0.84
N LEU A 93 -2.88 -10.45 -0.11
CA LEU A 93 -3.79 -9.70 -0.99
C LEU A 93 -4.61 -10.63 -1.90
N ILE A 94 -4.02 -11.71 -2.41
CA ILE A 94 -4.75 -12.73 -3.20
C ILE A 94 -5.83 -13.39 -2.34
N ILE A 95 -5.46 -13.87 -1.15
CA ILE A 95 -6.40 -14.52 -0.23
C ILE A 95 -7.54 -13.56 0.14
N TYR A 96 -7.20 -12.31 0.47
CA TYR A 96 -8.20 -11.29 0.76
C TYR A 96 -9.17 -11.08 -0.42
N GLY A 97 -8.65 -10.99 -1.63
CA GLY A 97 -9.48 -10.83 -2.83
C GLY A 97 -10.44 -11.99 -3.07
N ILE A 98 -9.96 -13.22 -2.89
CA ILE A 98 -10.78 -14.43 -3.05
C ILE A 98 -11.92 -14.47 -2.02
N VAL A 99 -11.65 -14.08 -0.78
CA VAL A 99 -12.63 -14.14 0.30
C VAL A 99 -13.62 -12.97 0.26
N SER A 100 -13.17 -11.79 -0.19
CA SER A 100 -13.96 -10.55 -0.06
C SER A 100 -14.79 -10.21 -1.28
N PHE A 101 -14.42 -10.68 -2.48
CA PHE A 101 -15.08 -10.24 -3.73
C PHE A 101 -15.64 -11.42 -4.52
N ASP A 102 -16.91 -11.25 -4.94
CA ASP A 102 -17.57 -12.27 -5.80
C ASP A 102 -16.95 -12.25 -7.22
N SER A 103 -16.63 -13.43 -7.72
CA SER A 103 -16.12 -13.65 -9.08
C SER A 103 -17.13 -13.29 -10.19
N LYS A 104 -18.43 -13.18 -9.83
CA LYS A 104 -19.48 -12.79 -10.78
C LYS A 104 -19.53 -11.30 -11.06
N ASP A 105 -18.96 -10.48 -10.18
CA ASP A 105 -18.86 -9.04 -10.41
C ASP A 105 -17.86 -8.77 -11.54
N LYS A 106 -18.37 -8.19 -12.63
CA LYS A 106 -17.58 -7.86 -13.82
C LYS A 106 -17.10 -6.40 -13.82
N SER A 107 -17.35 -5.64 -12.77
CA SER A 107 -16.88 -4.26 -12.68
C SER A 107 -15.35 -4.22 -12.67
N GLU A 108 -14.79 -3.12 -13.13
CA GLU A 108 -13.34 -2.87 -13.07
C GLU A 108 -12.98 -2.01 -11.84
N GLU A 109 -13.94 -1.79 -10.95
CA GLU A 109 -13.71 -1.07 -9.70
C GLU A 109 -12.80 -1.86 -8.76
N LEU A 110 -12.08 -1.16 -7.90
CA LEU A 110 -11.11 -1.77 -6.99
C LEU A 110 -11.73 -2.87 -6.12
N GLN A 111 -12.98 -2.68 -5.66
CA GLN A 111 -13.70 -3.62 -4.80
C GLN A 111 -14.47 -4.69 -5.60
N SER A 112 -13.89 -5.17 -6.68
CA SER A 112 -14.39 -6.29 -7.47
C SER A 112 -13.31 -7.34 -7.62
N SER A 113 -13.69 -8.57 -7.93
CA SER A 113 -12.72 -9.67 -8.14
C SER A 113 -11.69 -9.32 -9.22
N LYS A 114 -12.14 -8.75 -10.35
CA LYS A 114 -11.26 -8.33 -11.45
C LYS A 114 -10.36 -7.17 -11.05
N GLY A 115 -10.95 -6.11 -10.46
CA GLY A 115 -10.20 -4.93 -10.05
C GLY A 115 -9.16 -5.26 -8.97
N TRP A 116 -9.53 -6.09 -8.00
CA TRP A 116 -8.59 -6.51 -6.96
C TRP A 116 -7.45 -7.38 -7.48
N SER A 117 -7.73 -8.28 -8.44
CA SER A 117 -6.68 -9.06 -9.11
C SER A 117 -5.70 -8.17 -9.87
N GLN A 118 -6.19 -7.15 -10.58
CA GLN A 118 -5.35 -6.14 -11.25
C GLN A 118 -4.51 -5.36 -10.25
N PHE A 119 -5.12 -4.92 -9.14
CA PHE A 119 -4.41 -4.23 -8.05
C PHE A 119 -3.28 -5.09 -7.47
N THR A 120 -3.57 -6.35 -7.16
CA THR A 120 -2.60 -7.28 -6.57
C THR A 120 -1.44 -7.56 -7.54
N GLY A 121 -1.73 -7.76 -8.83
CA GLY A 121 -0.70 -7.92 -9.85
C GLY A 121 0.15 -6.66 -10.01
N GLY A 122 -0.48 -5.48 -10.04
CA GLY A 122 0.21 -4.20 -10.03
C GLY A 122 1.10 -4.02 -8.82
N PHE A 123 0.59 -4.36 -7.61
CA PHE A 123 1.37 -4.30 -6.37
C PHE A 123 2.63 -5.17 -6.44
N LEU A 124 2.51 -6.42 -6.88
CA LEU A 124 3.67 -7.32 -6.99
C LEU A 124 4.75 -6.74 -7.91
N VAL A 125 4.37 -6.32 -9.12
CA VAL A 125 5.30 -5.77 -10.10
C VAL A 125 5.93 -4.47 -9.60
N GLY A 126 5.11 -3.58 -9.05
CA GLY A 126 5.58 -2.31 -8.50
C GLY A 126 6.54 -2.51 -7.33
N ALA A 127 6.19 -3.39 -6.39
CA ALA A 127 7.00 -3.63 -5.20
C ALA A 127 8.36 -4.28 -5.55
N PHE A 128 8.35 -5.24 -6.46
CA PHE A 128 9.61 -5.83 -6.95
C PHE A 128 10.48 -4.79 -7.67
N GLY A 129 9.87 -3.97 -8.55
CA GLY A 129 10.57 -2.88 -9.23
C GLY A 129 11.13 -1.83 -8.27
N GLY A 130 10.34 -1.42 -7.27
CA GLY A 130 10.77 -0.47 -6.24
C GLY A 130 11.94 -1.00 -5.39
N ALA A 131 11.85 -2.26 -4.97
CA ALA A 131 12.95 -2.92 -4.22
C ALA A 131 14.22 -3.06 -5.07
N SER A 132 14.08 -3.45 -6.34
CA SER A 132 15.22 -3.54 -7.27
C SER A 132 15.85 -2.18 -7.51
N PHE A 133 15.06 -1.14 -7.68
CA PHE A 133 15.57 0.22 -7.84
C PHE A 133 16.32 0.70 -6.59
N ALA A 134 15.79 0.47 -5.38
CA ALA A 134 16.46 0.78 -4.14
C ALA A 134 17.80 0.03 -4.00
N TYR A 135 17.80 -1.26 -4.33
CA TYR A 135 19.01 -2.09 -4.34
C TYR A 135 20.09 -1.51 -5.25
N LEU A 136 19.71 -1.15 -6.50
CA LEU A 136 20.65 -0.56 -7.47
C LEU A 136 21.20 0.81 -7.05
N LEU A 137 20.41 1.62 -6.34
CA LEU A 137 20.86 2.92 -5.84
C LEU A 137 21.84 2.80 -4.66
N LEU A 138 21.80 1.69 -3.94
CA LEU A 138 22.62 1.47 -2.73
C LEU A 138 23.87 0.62 -3.01
N LEU A 139 24.01 0.05 -4.22
CA LEU A 139 25.24 -0.60 -4.69
C LEU A 139 26.40 0.39 -4.82
#